data_0b3bc195bc7eacb58a5698bd483756b6
#
_entry.id   0b3bc195bc7eacb58a5698bd483756b6
#
_cell.length_a   1.000
_cell.length_b   1.000
_cell.length_c   1.000
_cell.angle_alpha   90.00
_cell.angle_beta   90.00
_cell.angle_gamma   90.00
#
_symmetry.space_group_name_H-M   'P 1'
#
loop_
_entity.id
_entity.type
_entity.pdbx_description
1 polymer ?
#
loop_
_entity_poly.entity_id
_entity_poly.type
_entity_poly.pdbx_seq_one_letter_code
_entity_poly.pdbx_strand_id
1 'polypeptide(L)'
;MTGEQNKELEQRILSIYNYLKIAEKSQQLSEEELRTQDPSFWDDPKKAEAQMKIIRGLKYWVEGFKKIQSGYDDLQVLIEFEKEGGATALEVEDQYQMLGGLVEELELKNMLSNEEDSLSAVIQITAGAGGTESCDWASMLMRMYLMWAQKQGYKVTELKDFRALSK
;
A
#
# COMPACT_ATOMS: atom_id res chain seq x y z
N MET A 1 13.02 -14.25 16.60
CA MET A 1 12.76 -14.71 15.21
C MET A 1 13.41 -16.07 14.96
N THR A 2 12.77 -16.99 14.18
CA THR A 2 13.33 -18.32 13.83
C THR A 2 13.96 -18.30 12.44
N GLY A 3 14.88 -19.26 12.16
CA GLY A 3 15.46 -19.38 10.81
C GLY A 3 14.43 -19.73 9.72
N GLU A 4 13.31 -20.35 10.10
CA GLU A 4 12.21 -20.66 9.19
C GLU A 4 11.42 -19.39 8.80
N GLN A 5 11.14 -18.52 9.79
CA GLN A 5 10.51 -17.22 9.56
C GLN A 5 11.35 -16.32 8.63
N ASN A 6 12.69 -16.36 8.78
CA ASN A 6 13.57 -15.59 7.89
C ASN A 6 13.49 -16.09 6.44
N LYS A 7 13.49 -17.40 6.23
CA LYS A 7 13.33 -18.00 4.90
C LYS A 7 11.98 -17.68 4.26
N GLU A 8 10.91 -17.74 5.04
CA GLU A 8 9.57 -17.40 4.56
C GLU A 8 9.50 -15.94 4.10
N LEU A 9 10.05 -15.02 4.91
CA LEU A 9 10.11 -13.61 4.57
C LEU A 9 10.93 -13.36 3.29
N GLU A 10 12.09 -14.00 3.14
CA GLU A 10 12.92 -13.94 1.94
C GLU A 10 12.15 -14.39 0.69
N GLN A 11 11.42 -15.51 0.79
CA GLN A 11 10.60 -16.02 -0.31
C GLN A 11 9.47 -15.07 -0.68
N ARG A 12 8.81 -14.44 0.29
CA ARG A 12 7.78 -13.43 0.05
C ARG A 12 8.37 -12.21 -0.67
N ILE A 13 9.52 -11.70 -0.24
CA ILE A 13 10.22 -10.58 -0.87
C ILE A 13 10.58 -10.92 -2.33
N LEU A 14 11.13 -12.10 -2.57
CA LEU A 14 11.47 -12.57 -3.92
C LEU A 14 10.23 -12.71 -4.80
N SER A 15 9.13 -13.20 -4.25
CA SER A 15 7.85 -13.33 -4.96
C SER A 15 7.30 -11.96 -5.38
N ILE A 16 7.35 -10.97 -4.48
CA ILE A 16 6.96 -9.57 -4.78
C ILE A 16 7.83 -9.00 -5.90
N TYR A 17 9.15 -9.18 -5.82
CA TYR A 17 10.09 -8.70 -6.83
C TYR A 17 9.74 -9.19 -8.22
N ASN A 18 9.50 -10.51 -8.35
CA ASN A 18 9.18 -11.14 -9.61
C ASN A 18 7.77 -10.77 -10.11
N TYR A 19 6.78 -10.82 -9.23
CA TYR A 19 5.39 -10.56 -9.58
C TYR A 19 5.16 -9.12 -10.00
N LEU A 20 5.73 -8.16 -9.26
CA LEU A 20 5.66 -6.74 -9.60
C LEU A 20 6.60 -6.36 -10.75
N LYS A 21 7.46 -7.28 -11.22
CA LYS A 21 8.45 -7.00 -12.27
C LYS A 21 9.30 -5.76 -11.95
N ILE A 22 9.85 -5.72 -10.74
CA ILE A 22 10.56 -4.55 -10.22
C ILE A 22 11.74 -4.16 -11.11
N ALA A 23 12.45 -5.12 -11.70
CA ALA A 23 13.55 -4.85 -12.64
C ALA A 23 13.07 -4.07 -13.87
N GLU A 24 11.96 -4.51 -14.51
CA GLU A 24 11.38 -3.86 -15.67
C GLU A 24 10.89 -2.43 -15.31
N LYS A 25 10.20 -2.29 -14.17
CA LYS A 25 9.73 -0.99 -13.68
C LYS A 25 10.89 -0.04 -13.34
N SER A 26 11.97 -0.54 -12.79
CA SER A 26 13.15 0.27 -12.47
C SER A 26 13.83 0.79 -13.74
N GLN A 27 13.95 -0.06 -14.76
CA GLN A 27 14.48 0.34 -16.07
C GLN A 27 13.56 1.40 -16.71
N GLN A 28 12.26 1.12 -16.77
CA GLN A 28 11.27 2.04 -17.32
C GLN A 28 11.26 3.39 -16.58
N LEU A 29 11.36 3.36 -15.24
CA LEU A 29 11.47 4.58 -14.44
C LEU A 29 12.68 5.42 -14.87
N SER A 30 13.84 4.79 -15.01
CA SER A 30 15.06 5.49 -15.43
C SER A 30 14.93 6.11 -16.82
N GLU A 31 14.32 5.39 -17.76
CA GLU A 31 14.07 5.88 -19.13
C GLU A 31 13.11 7.08 -19.12
N GLU A 32 12.03 7.00 -18.33
CA GLU A 32 11.04 8.08 -18.24
C GLU A 32 11.58 9.31 -17.49
N GLU A 33 12.41 9.12 -16.46
CA GLU A 33 13.08 10.23 -15.79
C GLU A 33 14.09 10.95 -16.72
N LEU A 34 14.80 10.21 -17.57
CA LEU A 34 15.68 10.79 -18.59
C LEU A 34 14.92 11.68 -19.57
N ARG A 35 13.71 11.28 -19.98
CA ARG A 35 12.86 12.10 -20.87
C ARG A 35 12.47 13.43 -20.25
N THR A 36 12.31 13.51 -18.94
CA THR A 36 11.96 14.76 -18.24
C THR A 36 13.10 15.78 -18.22
N GLN A 37 14.34 15.36 -18.53
CA GLN A 37 15.50 16.24 -18.57
C GLN A 37 15.58 17.05 -19.88
N ASP A 38 14.82 16.67 -20.91
CA ASP A 38 14.73 17.43 -22.14
C ASP A 38 13.94 18.74 -21.89
N PRO A 39 14.50 19.93 -22.19
CA PRO A 39 13.78 21.20 -22.02
C PRO A 39 12.44 21.25 -22.75
N SER A 40 12.34 20.62 -23.92
CA SER A 40 11.10 20.56 -24.72
C SER A 40 9.98 19.74 -24.06
N PHE A 41 10.30 18.90 -23.07
CA PHE A 41 9.32 18.12 -22.32
C PHE A 41 8.25 19.01 -21.65
N TRP A 42 8.62 20.21 -21.23
CA TRP A 42 7.77 21.13 -20.49
C TRP A 42 6.93 22.06 -21.38
N ASP A 43 7.11 22.02 -22.71
CA ASP A 43 6.39 22.88 -23.67
C ASP A 43 4.89 22.50 -23.73
N ASP A 44 4.52 21.25 -23.45
CA ASP A 44 3.13 20.78 -23.38
C ASP A 44 2.76 20.33 -21.96
N PRO A 45 2.15 21.22 -21.15
CA PRO A 45 1.82 20.92 -19.76
C PRO A 45 0.93 19.69 -19.55
N LYS A 46 0.01 19.41 -20.50
CA LYS A 46 -0.90 18.24 -20.37
C LYS A 46 -0.16 16.93 -20.58
N LYS A 47 0.74 16.87 -21.54
CA LYS A 47 1.59 15.69 -21.76
C LYS A 47 2.57 15.51 -20.61
N ALA A 48 3.18 16.59 -20.13
CA ALA A 48 4.07 16.57 -18.98
C ALA A 48 3.36 16.03 -17.72
N GLU A 49 2.13 16.49 -17.43
CA GLU A 49 1.34 16.00 -16.31
C GLU A 49 1.01 14.50 -16.42
N ALA A 50 0.59 14.06 -17.61
CA ALA A 50 0.30 12.64 -17.85
C ALA A 50 1.56 11.77 -17.64
N GLN A 51 2.70 12.22 -18.16
CA GLN A 51 3.98 11.52 -18.01
C GLN A 51 4.45 11.49 -16.54
N MET A 52 4.33 12.61 -15.82
CA MET A 52 4.66 12.68 -14.40
C MET A 52 3.76 11.77 -13.55
N LYS A 53 2.52 11.51 -13.97
CA LYS A 53 1.65 10.53 -13.31
C LYS A 53 2.20 9.10 -13.48
N ILE A 54 2.68 8.76 -14.67
CA ILE A 54 3.32 7.46 -14.95
C ILE A 54 4.57 7.30 -14.10
N ILE A 55 5.46 8.30 -14.10
CA ILE A 55 6.69 8.30 -13.30
C ILE A 55 6.38 8.09 -11.82
N ARG A 56 5.40 8.81 -11.27
CA ARG A 56 4.98 8.65 -9.85
C ARG A 56 4.48 7.23 -9.56
N GLY A 57 3.73 6.65 -10.48
CA GLY A 57 3.25 5.27 -10.35
C GLY A 57 4.41 4.25 -10.32
N LEU A 58 5.35 4.37 -11.27
CA LEU A 58 6.54 3.51 -11.30
C LEU A 58 7.41 3.68 -10.05
N LYS A 59 7.66 4.94 -9.68
CA LYS A 59 8.47 5.32 -8.53
C LYS A 59 7.91 4.74 -7.23
N TYR A 60 6.60 4.79 -7.06
CA TYR A 60 5.92 4.21 -5.90
C TYR A 60 6.29 2.73 -5.69
N TRP A 61 6.22 1.91 -6.75
CA TRP A 61 6.53 0.48 -6.67
C TRP A 61 8.02 0.23 -6.46
N VAL A 62 8.87 0.93 -7.20
CA VAL A 62 10.33 0.76 -7.11
C VAL A 62 10.86 1.21 -5.75
N GLU A 63 10.42 2.36 -5.24
CA GLU A 63 10.85 2.87 -3.92
C GLU A 63 10.25 2.03 -2.77
N GLY A 64 9.00 1.59 -2.91
CA GLY A 64 8.38 0.68 -1.94
C GLY A 64 9.19 -0.61 -1.80
N PHE A 65 9.57 -1.22 -2.93
CA PHE A 65 10.40 -2.42 -2.90
C PHE A 65 11.81 -2.15 -2.38
N LYS A 66 12.44 -1.02 -2.75
CA LYS A 66 13.77 -0.65 -2.22
C LYS A 66 13.78 -0.53 -0.70
N LYS A 67 12.71 0.00 -0.09
CA LYS A 67 12.58 0.07 1.38
C LYS A 67 12.53 -1.32 2.00
N ILE A 68 11.79 -2.25 1.38
CA ILE A 68 11.72 -3.65 1.82
C ILE A 68 13.10 -4.30 1.73
N GLN A 69 13.78 -4.13 0.60
CA GLN A 69 15.12 -4.70 0.39
C GLN A 69 16.12 -4.17 1.42
N SER A 70 16.18 -2.84 1.60
CA SER A 70 17.06 -2.24 2.61
C SER A 70 16.72 -2.72 4.03
N GLY A 71 15.42 -2.80 4.37
CA GLY A 71 15.00 -3.31 5.68
C GLY A 71 15.36 -4.78 5.89
N TYR A 72 15.37 -5.58 4.82
CA TYR A 72 15.81 -6.97 4.88
C TYR A 72 17.33 -7.09 5.06
N ASP A 73 18.10 -6.28 4.35
CA ASP A 73 19.56 -6.22 4.50
C ASP A 73 19.92 -5.80 5.95
N ASP A 74 19.25 -4.79 6.49
CA ASP A 74 19.41 -4.36 7.89
C ASP A 74 19.05 -5.47 8.87
N LEU A 75 17.98 -6.24 8.61
CA LEU A 75 17.58 -7.38 9.43
C LEU A 75 18.66 -8.48 9.42
N GLN A 76 19.27 -8.79 8.27
CA GLN A 76 20.35 -9.79 8.19
C GLN A 76 21.55 -9.35 9.03
N VAL A 77 21.94 -8.08 8.95
CA VAL A 77 23.03 -7.51 9.77
C VAL A 77 22.68 -7.61 11.26
N LEU A 78 21.45 -7.29 11.63
CA LEU A 78 21.00 -7.33 13.02
C LEU A 78 20.99 -8.75 13.60
N ILE A 79 20.65 -9.76 12.78
CA ILE A 79 20.74 -11.19 13.16
C ILE A 79 22.19 -11.61 13.40
N GLU A 80 23.13 -11.13 12.61
CA GLU A 80 24.55 -11.41 12.83
C GLU A 80 25.04 -10.76 14.11
N PHE A 81 24.67 -9.51 14.37
CA PHE A 81 25.00 -8.83 15.61
C PHE A 81 24.40 -9.51 16.85
N GLU A 82 23.19 -10.03 16.75
CA GLU A 82 22.57 -10.80 17.86
C GLU A 82 23.42 -12.02 18.22
N LYS A 83 23.90 -12.77 17.21
CA LYS A 83 24.75 -13.98 17.42
C LYS A 83 26.09 -13.62 18.10
N GLU A 84 26.61 -12.43 17.85
CA GLU A 84 27.85 -11.93 18.45
C GLU A 84 27.62 -11.25 19.82
N GLY A 85 26.36 -11.13 20.25
CA GLY A 85 25.98 -10.47 21.52
C GLY A 85 25.94 -8.94 21.44
N GLY A 86 25.98 -8.37 20.23
CA GLY A 86 25.92 -6.92 19.99
C GLY A 86 24.51 -6.36 19.82
N ALA A 87 23.51 -7.25 19.63
CA ALA A 87 22.09 -6.89 19.56
C ALA A 87 21.25 -7.84 20.41
N THR A 88 20.02 -7.43 20.71
CA THR A 88 19.07 -8.23 21.49
C THR A 88 18.07 -8.97 20.58
N ALA A 89 17.56 -10.11 21.02
CA ALA A 89 16.50 -10.83 20.31
C ALA A 89 15.23 -10.00 20.12
N LEU A 90 15.00 -9.01 20.99
CA LEU A 90 13.86 -8.09 20.89
C LEU A 90 14.03 -7.13 19.70
N GLU A 91 15.22 -6.56 19.52
CA GLU A 91 15.52 -5.67 18.39
C GLU A 91 15.36 -6.40 17.05
N VAL A 92 15.81 -7.66 16.97
CA VAL A 92 15.61 -8.51 15.78
C VAL A 92 14.11 -8.76 15.53
N GLU A 93 13.33 -9.05 16.58
CA GLU A 93 11.90 -9.27 16.45
C GLU A 93 11.16 -8.01 16.03
N ASP A 94 11.49 -6.86 16.59
CA ASP A 94 10.87 -5.56 16.22
C ASP A 94 11.14 -5.21 14.75
N GLN A 95 12.38 -5.40 14.29
CA GLN A 95 12.76 -5.17 12.89
C GLN A 95 12.02 -6.15 11.95
N TYR A 96 11.91 -7.42 12.34
CA TYR A 96 11.17 -8.43 11.58
C TYR A 96 9.68 -8.07 11.44
N GLN A 97 9.04 -7.65 12.52
CA GLN A 97 7.63 -7.23 12.51
C GLN A 97 7.41 -5.98 11.66
N MET A 98 8.28 -4.99 11.77
CA MET A 98 8.23 -3.78 10.95
C MET A 98 8.36 -4.11 9.46
N LEU A 99 9.32 -4.96 9.10
CA LEU A 99 9.53 -5.38 7.71
C LEU A 99 8.35 -6.22 7.19
N GLY A 100 7.81 -7.12 8.03
CA GLY A 100 6.60 -7.88 7.72
C GLY A 100 5.42 -6.98 7.35
N GLY A 101 5.21 -5.90 8.10
CA GLY A 101 4.17 -4.90 7.80
C GLY A 101 4.38 -4.19 6.46
N LEU A 102 5.62 -3.85 6.10
CA LEU A 102 5.94 -3.25 4.78
C LEU A 102 5.67 -4.23 3.62
N VAL A 103 6.02 -5.49 3.82
CA VAL A 103 5.76 -6.57 2.84
C VAL A 103 4.26 -6.75 2.64
N GLU A 104 3.48 -6.86 3.73
CA GLU A 104 2.02 -7.01 3.68
C GLU A 104 1.33 -5.80 3.01
N GLU A 105 1.81 -4.59 3.31
CA GLU A 105 1.26 -3.38 2.68
C GLU A 105 1.46 -3.40 1.16
N LEU A 106 2.64 -3.80 0.68
CA LEU A 106 2.94 -3.85 -0.75
C LEU A 106 2.18 -4.99 -1.46
N GLU A 107 2.05 -6.16 -0.81
CA GLU A 107 1.24 -7.28 -1.28
C GLU A 107 -0.23 -6.89 -1.41
N LEU A 108 -0.80 -6.26 -0.38
CA LEU A 108 -2.19 -5.81 -0.38
C LEU A 108 -2.46 -4.80 -1.51
N LYS A 109 -1.58 -3.83 -1.68
CA LYS A 109 -1.71 -2.84 -2.77
C LYS A 109 -1.59 -3.46 -4.15
N ASN A 110 -0.77 -4.50 -4.29
CA ASN A 110 -0.70 -5.24 -5.53
C ASN A 110 -1.98 -6.02 -5.84
N MET A 111 -2.62 -6.60 -4.84
CA MET A 111 -3.94 -7.25 -4.98
C MET A 111 -5.02 -6.26 -5.41
N LEU A 112 -4.89 -4.99 -5.02
CA LEU A 112 -5.81 -3.89 -5.34
C LEU A 112 -5.26 -2.99 -6.47
N SER A 113 -4.65 -3.59 -7.51
CA SER A 113 -3.98 -2.84 -8.60
C SER A 113 -4.75 -2.81 -9.93
N ASN A 114 -5.97 -3.34 -9.97
CA ASN A 114 -6.82 -3.27 -11.15
C ASN A 114 -7.31 -1.83 -11.40
N GLU A 115 -7.66 -1.51 -12.64
CA GLU A 115 -8.17 -0.18 -13.00
C GLU A 115 -9.41 0.18 -12.16
N GLU A 116 -10.25 -0.79 -11.86
CA GLU A 116 -11.47 -0.65 -11.06
C GLU A 116 -11.18 -0.30 -9.59
N ASP A 117 -10.06 -0.75 -9.04
CA ASP A 117 -9.66 -0.48 -7.65
C ASP A 117 -9.26 1.00 -7.44
N SER A 118 -8.96 1.72 -8.52
CA SER A 118 -8.68 3.16 -8.50
C SER A 118 -9.94 4.04 -8.48
N LEU A 119 -11.12 3.45 -8.70
CA LEU A 119 -12.38 4.17 -8.76
C LEU A 119 -12.91 4.51 -7.36
N SER A 120 -13.82 5.49 -7.32
CA SER A 120 -14.54 5.83 -6.10
C SER A 120 -15.46 4.69 -5.69
N ALA A 121 -15.47 4.36 -4.40
CA ALA A 121 -16.34 3.33 -3.84
C ALA A 121 -17.60 3.94 -3.22
N VAL A 122 -18.71 3.21 -3.29
CA VAL A 122 -19.95 3.50 -2.57
C VAL A 122 -20.14 2.43 -1.50
N ILE A 123 -20.23 2.85 -0.24
CA ILE A 123 -20.53 1.96 0.88
C ILE A 123 -21.99 2.18 1.29
N GLN A 124 -22.77 1.13 1.26
CA GLN A 124 -24.13 1.12 1.76
C GLN A 124 -24.25 0.19 2.97
N ILE A 125 -24.76 0.70 4.08
CA ILE A 125 -25.00 -0.07 5.29
C ILE A 125 -26.51 -0.12 5.52
N THR A 126 -27.06 -1.33 5.56
CA THR A 126 -28.49 -1.56 5.73
C THR A 126 -28.74 -2.27 7.05
N ALA A 127 -29.58 -1.69 7.91
CA ALA A 127 -30.02 -2.35 9.14
C ALA A 127 -30.87 -3.59 8.81
N GLY A 128 -30.62 -4.69 9.51
CA GLY A 128 -31.41 -5.92 9.39
C GLY A 128 -32.72 -5.87 10.17
N ALA A 129 -33.36 -7.01 10.38
CA ALA A 129 -34.69 -7.14 11.04
C ALA A 129 -34.67 -6.96 12.56
N GLY A 130 -33.57 -6.52 13.18
CA GLY A 130 -33.39 -6.42 14.63
C GLY A 130 -33.99 -5.17 15.31
N GLY A 131 -34.85 -4.43 14.61
CA GLY A 131 -35.49 -3.22 15.19
C GLY A 131 -34.50 -2.09 15.48
N THR A 132 -34.70 -1.36 16.58
CA THR A 132 -33.89 -0.19 16.97
C THR A 132 -32.41 -0.56 17.15
N GLU A 133 -32.11 -1.69 17.76
CA GLU A 133 -30.72 -2.13 17.99
C GLU A 133 -29.95 -2.37 16.69
N SER A 134 -30.59 -2.88 15.65
CA SER A 134 -29.96 -3.05 14.33
C SER A 134 -29.70 -1.72 13.66
N CYS A 135 -30.54 -0.72 13.87
CA CYS A 135 -30.32 0.63 13.39
C CYS A 135 -29.14 1.31 14.11
N ASP A 136 -29.04 1.13 15.43
CA ASP A 136 -27.92 1.63 16.22
C ASP A 136 -26.61 0.98 15.80
N TRP A 137 -26.60 -0.34 15.56
CA TRP A 137 -25.43 -1.05 15.06
C TRP A 137 -25.00 -0.55 13.68
N ALA A 138 -25.94 -0.36 12.75
CA ALA A 138 -25.65 0.19 11.42
C ALA A 138 -25.04 1.60 11.51
N SER A 139 -25.56 2.43 12.43
CA SER A 139 -25.03 3.77 12.70
C SER A 139 -23.61 3.73 13.27
N MET A 140 -23.31 2.79 14.17
CA MET A 140 -21.96 2.59 14.70
C MET A 140 -20.97 2.18 13.60
N LEU A 141 -21.34 1.25 12.71
CA LEU A 141 -20.53 0.84 11.57
C LEU A 141 -20.29 2.01 10.59
N MET A 142 -21.32 2.79 10.29
CA MET A 142 -21.19 3.99 9.46
C MET A 142 -20.16 4.95 10.04
N ARG A 143 -20.25 5.23 11.33
CA ARG A 143 -19.30 6.09 12.03
C ARG A 143 -17.89 5.54 12.00
N MET A 144 -17.70 4.24 12.16
CA MET A 144 -16.41 3.56 12.06
C MET A 144 -15.78 3.78 10.70
N TYR A 145 -16.53 3.55 9.60
CA TYR A 145 -16.03 3.74 8.25
C TYR A 145 -15.73 5.21 7.93
N LEU A 146 -16.54 6.15 8.41
CA LEU A 146 -16.28 7.57 8.25
C LEU A 146 -14.97 7.99 8.92
N MET A 147 -14.73 7.55 10.15
CA MET A 147 -13.49 7.84 10.87
C MET A 147 -12.28 7.21 10.19
N TRP A 148 -12.42 5.97 9.70
CA TRP A 148 -11.37 5.29 8.96
C TRP A 148 -11.04 6.04 7.67
N ALA A 149 -12.04 6.42 6.89
CA ALA A 149 -11.86 7.15 5.63
C ALA A 149 -11.18 8.51 5.85
N GLN A 150 -11.56 9.25 6.90
CA GLN A 150 -10.91 10.50 7.29
C GLN A 150 -9.43 10.28 7.66
N LYS A 151 -9.15 9.23 8.43
CA LYS A 151 -7.77 8.86 8.81
C LYS A 151 -6.90 8.53 7.58
N GLN A 152 -7.50 7.92 6.55
CA GLN A 152 -6.83 7.58 5.29
C GLN A 152 -6.79 8.76 4.29
N GLY A 153 -7.34 9.92 4.63
CA GLY A 153 -7.35 11.10 3.76
C GLY A 153 -8.35 11.03 2.59
N TYR A 154 -9.32 10.10 2.63
CA TYR A 154 -10.35 10.02 1.59
C TYR A 154 -11.36 11.16 1.71
N LYS A 155 -11.76 11.69 0.54
CA LYS A 155 -12.88 12.61 0.46
C LYS A 155 -14.19 11.83 0.54
N VAL A 156 -14.95 12.02 1.61
CA VAL A 156 -16.24 11.34 1.82
C VAL A 156 -17.38 12.29 1.50
N THR A 157 -18.36 11.79 0.77
CA THR A 157 -19.63 12.50 0.49
C THR A 157 -20.78 11.59 0.90
N GLU A 158 -21.64 12.08 1.77
CA GLU A 158 -22.86 11.37 2.17
C GLU A 158 -23.87 11.43 1.02
N LEU A 159 -24.31 10.26 0.56
CA LEU A 159 -25.39 10.13 -0.43
C LEU A 159 -26.70 10.03 0.32
N LYS A 160 -27.69 10.82 -0.06
CA LYS A 160 -29.02 10.75 0.52
C LYS A 160 -29.65 9.37 0.23
N ASP A 161 -30.26 8.79 1.25
CA ASP A 161 -30.91 7.49 1.15
C ASP A 161 -32.07 7.57 0.13
N PHE A 162 -31.94 6.85 -0.97
CA PHE A 162 -32.96 6.82 -2.04
C PHE A 162 -34.26 6.11 -1.64
N ARG A 163 -34.32 5.48 -0.46
CA ARG A 163 -35.56 4.82 0.05
C ARG A 163 -36.67 5.77 0.49
N ALA A 164 -36.38 7.06 0.66
CA ALA A 164 -37.39 8.04 1.03
C ALA A 164 -38.26 8.52 -0.15
N LEU A 165 -37.99 8.10 -1.38
CA LEU A 165 -38.70 8.56 -2.59
C LEU A 165 -39.66 7.52 -3.20
N SER A 166 -39.82 6.36 -2.59
CA SER A 166 -40.84 5.38 -3.01
C SER A 166 -42.00 5.36 -1.99
N LYS A 167 -42.87 6.36 -2.06
CA LYS A 167 -44.26 6.34 -1.62
C LYS A 167 -45.15 6.77 -2.77
#